data_d1b181a38b2a5e2848be5fb1f4c61681
#
_entry.id   d1b181a38b2a5e2848be5fb1f4c61681
#
_cell.length_a   1.000
_cell.length_b   1.000
_cell.length_c   1.000
_cell.angle_alpha   90.00
_cell.angle_beta   90.00
_cell.angle_gamma   90.00
#
_symmetry.space_group_name_H-M   'P 1'
#
loop_
_entity.id
_entity.type
_entity.pdbx_description
1 polymer ?
#
loop_
_entity_poly.entity_id
_entity_poly.type
_entity_poly.pdbx_seq_one_letter_code
_entity_poly.pdbx_strand_id
1 'polypeptide(L)'
;MGISADIRLEDIKYFVSANFEQGKVVMNSESLIQNPKIQAFFDAVDKVMQPIGGKFLDYYEGNTLAWAGGNIQGKELYRILCENPTIRQILDNPILPVDVERIFSSIEGDFAIGWNKLTSKDFLMYADVTTADFLKTFEDLRPLLALTGGQIVLDNVSANEYVMNTY
;
A
#
# COMPACT_ATOMS: atom_id res chain seq x y z
N MET A 1 -1.54 -18.26 -11.42
CA MET A 1 -1.37 -19.34 -10.44
C MET A 1 -2.11 -18.96 -9.16
N GLY A 2 -3.28 -19.53 -8.91
CA GLY A 2 -4.01 -19.23 -7.67
C GLY A 2 -3.25 -19.78 -6.46
N ILE A 3 -3.12 -18.97 -5.41
CA ILE A 3 -2.74 -19.47 -4.09
C ILE A 3 -3.92 -20.34 -3.64
N SER A 4 -3.78 -21.67 -3.73
CA SER A 4 -4.86 -22.57 -3.35
C SER A 4 -4.94 -22.67 -1.82
N ALA A 5 -6.07 -23.21 -1.32
CA ALA A 5 -6.29 -23.45 0.12
C ALA A 5 -5.25 -24.37 0.79
N ASP A 6 -4.25 -24.84 0.04
CA ASP A 6 -3.17 -25.72 0.51
C ASP A 6 -1.96 -24.95 1.08
N ILE A 7 -2.05 -23.64 1.28
CA ILE A 7 -0.99 -22.89 1.93
C ILE A 7 -1.02 -23.17 3.42
N ARG A 8 0.04 -23.79 3.92
CA ARG A 8 0.25 -23.98 5.35
C ARG A 8 1.22 -22.92 5.84
N LEU A 9 0.95 -22.32 7.00
CA LEU A 9 1.89 -21.41 7.64
C LEU A 9 3.26 -22.04 7.91
N GLU A 10 3.28 -23.38 8.02
CA GLU A 10 4.49 -24.21 8.17
C GLU A 10 5.42 -24.13 6.96
N ASP A 11 4.89 -23.76 5.78
CA ASP A 11 5.66 -23.65 4.53
C ASP A 11 6.50 -22.37 4.47
N ILE A 12 6.33 -21.45 5.43
CA ILE A 12 7.05 -20.19 5.49
C ILE A 12 7.73 -20.07 6.85
N LYS A 13 9.04 -19.95 6.86
CA LYS A 13 9.83 -19.67 8.06
C LYS A 13 10.40 -18.27 7.94
N TYR A 14 10.19 -17.46 8.98
CA TYR A 14 10.76 -16.13 9.10
C TYR A 14 11.88 -16.13 10.13
N PHE A 15 13.00 -15.56 9.76
CA PHE A 15 14.11 -15.26 10.67
C PHE A 15 14.19 -13.75 10.79
N VAL A 16 14.10 -13.25 12.00
CA VAL A 16 14.24 -11.83 12.29
C VAL A 16 15.41 -11.63 13.23
N SER A 17 16.33 -10.76 12.86
CA SER A 17 17.40 -10.29 13.73
C SER A 17 17.27 -8.80 13.96
N ALA A 18 17.54 -8.35 15.17
CA ALA A 18 17.56 -6.94 15.53
C ALA A 18 18.90 -6.59 16.17
N ASN A 19 19.61 -5.64 15.58
CA ASN A 19 20.86 -5.11 16.10
C ASN A 19 20.60 -3.71 16.66
N PHE A 20 20.94 -3.52 17.93
CA PHE A 20 20.83 -2.24 18.61
C PHE A 20 22.19 -1.52 18.53
N GLU A 21 22.21 -0.41 17.85
CA GLU A 21 23.38 0.44 17.68
C GLU A 21 23.11 1.82 18.31
N GLN A 22 24.14 2.64 18.46
CA GLN A 22 23.96 3.98 19.00
C GLN A 22 23.07 4.82 18.06
N GLY A 23 21.88 5.17 18.55
CA GLY A 23 20.93 6.03 17.83
C GLY A 23 20.12 5.33 16.74
N LYS A 24 20.26 4.00 16.55
CA LYS A 24 19.45 3.24 15.59
C LYS A 24 19.25 1.79 15.99
N VAL A 25 18.18 1.21 15.47
CA VAL A 25 17.93 -0.23 15.49
C VAL A 25 17.92 -0.72 14.05
N VAL A 26 18.75 -1.72 13.76
CA VAL A 26 18.77 -2.36 12.45
C VAL A 26 18.06 -3.70 12.56
N MET A 27 16.97 -3.86 11.83
CA MET A 27 16.23 -5.11 11.75
C MET A 27 16.45 -5.74 10.38
N ASN A 28 16.85 -7.01 10.38
CA ASN A 28 16.92 -7.80 9.16
C ASN A 28 15.89 -8.93 9.27
N SER A 29 15.18 -9.16 8.19
CA SER A 29 14.28 -10.29 8.07
C SER A 29 14.62 -11.12 6.84
N GLU A 30 14.63 -12.43 7.03
CA GLU A 30 14.80 -13.40 5.95
C GLU A 30 13.64 -14.37 5.97
N SER A 31 13.14 -14.75 4.81
CA SER A 31 12.09 -15.75 4.68
C SER A 31 12.64 -16.97 3.96
N LEU A 32 12.35 -18.16 4.51
CA LEU A 32 12.57 -19.42 3.83
C LEU A 32 11.19 -19.97 3.42
N ILE A 33 10.91 -19.99 2.12
CA ILE A 33 9.66 -20.43 1.56
C ILE A 33 9.88 -21.80 0.95
N GLN A 34 9.22 -22.81 1.50
CA GLN A 34 9.34 -24.21 1.04
C GLN A 34 8.34 -24.56 -0.07
N ASN A 35 7.25 -23.81 -0.16
CA ASN A 35 6.22 -24.06 -1.18
C ASN A 35 6.57 -23.35 -2.50
N PRO A 36 6.80 -24.08 -3.61
CA PRO A 36 7.22 -23.48 -4.87
C PRO A 36 6.20 -22.47 -5.45
N LYS A 37 4.90 -22.65 -5.16
CA LYS A 37 3.86 -21.71 -5.63
C LYS A 37 3.94 -20.39 -4.89
N ILE A 38 4.19 -20.45 -3.58
CA ILE A 38 4.38 -19.26 -2.74
C ILE A 38 5.66 -18.55 -3.17
N GLN A 39 6.76 -19.30 -3.35
CA GLN A 39 8.03 -18.73 -3.81
C GLN A 39 7.84 -18.01 -5.16
N ALA A 40 7.20 -18.65 -6.14
CA ALA A 40 6.95 -18.05 -7.44
C ALA A 40 6.10 -16.77 -7.36
N PHE A 41 5.16 -16.70 -6.42
CA PHE A 41 4.39 -15.48 -6.17
C PHE A 41 5.28 -14.36 -5.63
N PHE A 42 6.10 -14.63 -4.61
CA PHE A 42 7.02 -13.63 -4.06
C PHE A 42 8.06 -13.20 -5.09
N ASP A 43 8.61 -14.13 -5.87
CA ASP A 43 9.54 -13.82 -6.96
C ASP A 43 8.91 -12.92 -8.04
N ALA A 44 7.60 -13.08 -8.28
CA ALA A 44 6.87 -12.23 -9.20
C ALA A 44 6.65 -10.82 -8.60
N VAL A 45 6.31 -10.73 -7.31
CA VAL A 45 6.16 -9.45 -6.60
C VAL A 45 7.50 -8.71 -6.55
N ASP A 46 8.60 -9.38 -6.23
CA ASP A 46 9.94 -8.78 -6.18
C ASP A 46 10.35 -8.13 -7.51
N LYS A 47 9.92 -8.69 -8.64
CA LYS A 47 10.23 -8.12 -9.96
C LYS A 47 9.54 -6.78 -10.21
N VAL A 48 8.42 -6.52 -9.56
CA VAL A 48 7.67 -5.26 -9.69
C VAL A 48 7.93 -4.28 -8.56
N MET A 49 8.66 -4.73 -7.53
CA MET A 49 9.20 -3.88 -6.48
C MET A 49 10.57 -3.37 -6.93
N GLN A 50 10.78 -2.07 -6.85
CA GLN A 50 12.04 -1.43 -7.21
C GLN A 50 12.71 -0.82 -5.97
N PRO A 51 14.02 -0.55 -5.99
CA PRO A 51 14.64 0.22 -4.92
C PRO A 51 13.94 1.57 -4.71
N ILE A 52 13.70 1.93 -3.47
CA ILE A 52 13.08 3.21 -3.10
C ILE A 52 14.05 4.33 -3.45
N GLY A 53 13.58 5.33 -4.23
CA GLY A 53 14.35 6.53 -4.55
C GLY A 53 14.48 7.48 -3.36
N GLY A 54 13.53 7.41 -2.43
CA GLY A 54 13.55 8.20 -1.19
C GLY A 54 13.12 9.65 -1.34
N LYS A 55 12.61 10.04 -2.50
CA LYS A 55 12.28 11.45 -2.79
C LYS A 55 11.21 12.05 -1.87
N PHE A 56 10.38 11.22 -1.26
CA PHE A 56 9.34 11.69 -0.34
C PHE A 56 9.82 11.84 1.10
N LEU A 57 11.04 11.40 1.42
CA LEU A 57 11.58 11.51 2.79
C LEU A 57 11.70 12.97 3.25
N ASP A 58 12.07 13.87 2.34
CA ASP A 58 12.22 15.29 2.64
C ASP A 58 10.89 16.02 2.87
N TYR A 59 9.75 15.37 2.56
CA TYR A 59 8.42 15.95 2.76
C TYR A 59 7.88 15.66 4.16
N TYR A 60 8.51 14.73 4.89
CA TYR A 60 8.13 14.46 6.27
C TYR A 60 8.86 15.41 7.21
N GLU A 61 8.09 15.97 8.13
CA GLU A 61 8.65 16.86 9.16
C GLU A 61 9.57 16.10 10.12
N GLY A 62 10.50 16.80 10.78
CA GLY A 62 11.44 16.22 11.73
C GLY A 62 10.81 15.56 12.97
N ASN A 63 9.50 15.75 13.19
CA ASN A 63 8.71 15.11 14.24
C ASN A 63 7.97 13.85 13.76
N THR A 64 8.17 13.41 12.53
CA THR A 64 7.59 12.15 12.03
C THR A 64 8.16 10.98 12.82
N LEU A 65 7.27 10.25 13.48
CA LEU A 65 7.63 9.15 14.39
C LEU A 65 8.06 7.90 13.62
N ALA A 66 7.35 7.61 12.55
CA ALA A 66 7.63 6.45 11.72
C ALA A 66 7.15 6.71 10.28
N TRP A 67 7.83 6.11 9.34
CA TRP A 67 7.39 6.06 7.95
C TRP A 67 7.64 4.67 7.37
N ALA A 68 6.86 4.32 6.37
CA ALA A 68 7.05 3.14 5.56
C ALA A 68 6.82 3.51 4.10
N GLY A 69 7.53 2.87 3.20
CA GLY A 69 7.38 3.14 1.79
C GLY A 69 7.96 2.03 0.92
N GLY A 70 7.76 2.18 -0.36
CA GLY A 70 8.25 1.26 -1.38
C GLY A 70 8.27 1.95 -2.74
N ASN A 71 8.77 1.23 -3.72
CA ASN A 71 8.67 1.61 -5.12
C ASN A 71 8.02 0.46 -5.88
N ILE A 72 6.94 0.72 -6.58
CA ILE A 72 6.15 -0.31 -7.25
C ILE A 72 5.77 0.08 -8.69
N GLN A 73 5.67 -0.93 -9.52
CA GLN A 73 4.96 -0.88 -10.79
C GLN A 73 3.52 -1.36 -10.56
N GLY A 74 2.64 -0.43 -10.20
CA GLY A 74 1.33 -0.76 -9.66
C GLY A 74 0.46 -1.58 -10.61
N LYS A 75 0.48 -1.28 -11.92
CA LYS A 75 -0.26 -2.05 -12.93
C LYS A 75 0.17 -3.53 -12.96
N GLU A 76 1.48 -3.78 -12.93
CA GLU A 76 1.99 -5.15 -12.93
C GLU A 76 1.73 -5.85 -11.60
N LEU A 77 1.82 -5.12 -10.49
CA LEU A 77 1.45 -5.67 -9.18
C LEU A 77 -0.03 -6.09 -9.15
N TYR A 78 -0.94 -5.25 -9.66
CA TYR A 78 -2.36 -5.61 -9.77
C TYR A 78 -2.55 -6.88 -10.60
N ARG A 79 -1.90 -6.99 -11.75
CA ARG A 79 -1.95 -8.18 -12.60
C ARG A 79 -1.53 -9.43 -11.85
N ILE A 80 -0.41 -9.38 -11.13
CA ILE A 80 0.11 -10.52 -10.33
C ILE A 80 -0.88 -10.91 -9.23
N LEU A 81 -1.43 -9.92 -8.52
CA LEU A 81 -2.44 -10.15 -7.48
C LEU A 81 -3.69 -10.83 -8.04
N CYS A 82 -4.15 -10.41 -9.21
CA CYS A 82 -5.32 -10.98 -9.90
C CYS A 82 -5.11 -12.39 -10.47
N GLU A 83 -3.88 -12.89 -10.54
CA GLU A 83 -3.61 -14.30 -10.85
C GLU A 83 -4.15 -15.24 -9.77
N ASN A 84 -4.31 -14.72 -8.54
CA ASN A 84 -4.94 -15.46 -7.45
C ASN A 84 -6.46 -15.22 -7.45
N PRO A 85 -7.30 -16.26 -7.68
CA PRO A 85 -8.75 -16.10 -7.76
C PRO A 85 -9.38 -15.50 -6.48
N THR A 86 -8.84 -15.82 -5.32
CA THR A 86 -9.36 -15.33 -4.04
C THR A 86 -9.05 -13.84 -3.88
N ILE A 87 -7.82 -13.43 -4.19
CA ILE A 87 -7.42 -12.02 -4.16
C ILE A 87 -8.24 -11.24 -5.20
N ARG A 88 -8.37 -11.79 -6.40
CA ARG A 88 -9.19 -11.18 -7.45
C ARG A 88 -10.62 -10.92 -7.00
N GLN A 89 -11.27 -11.91 -6.37
CA GLN A 89 -12.62 -11.74 -5.83
C GLN A 89 -12.71 -10.62 -4.79
N ILE A 90 -11.67 -10.40 -4.00
CA ILE A 90 -11.61 -9.31 -3.02
C ILE A 90 -11.45 -7.96 -3.73
N LEU A 91 -10.56 -7.89 -4.72
CA LEU A 91 -10.27 -6.66 -5.45
C LEU A 91 -11.42 -6.25 -6.38
N ASP A 92 -12.10 -7.23 -6.99
CA ASP A 92 -13.26 -7.02 -7.87
C ASP A 92 -14.58 -6.93 -7.09
N ASN A 93 -14.54 -6.83 -5.75
CA ASN A 93 -15.74 -6.83 -4.92
C ASN A 93 -16.58 -5.58 -5.19
N PRO A 94 -17.84 -5.73 -5.67
CA PRO A 94 -18.70 -4.60 -6.00
C PRO A 94 -19.14 -3.76 -4.78
N ILE A 95 -18.88 -4.25 -3.56
CA ILE A 95 -19.09 -3.47 -2.32
C ILE A 95 -18.04 -2.36 -2.18
N LEU A 96 -16.86 -2.53 -2.80
CA LEU A 96 -15.86 -1.48 -2.84
C LEU A 96 -16.28 -0.47 -3.93
N PRO A 97 -16.66 0.74 -3.58
CA PRO A 97 -17.13 1.75 -4.55
C PRO A 97 -15.97 2.43 -5.28
N VAL A 98 -14.82 1.75 -5.37
CA VAL A 98 -13.60 2.28 -5.97
C VAL A 98 -13.08 1.32 -7.04
N ASP A 99 -12.61 1.89 -8.13
CA ASP A 99 -11.91 1.16 -9.17
C ASP A 99 -10.48 0.85 -8.70
N VAL A 100 -10.33 -0.35 -8.13
CA VAL A 100 -9.05 -0.79 -7.55
C VAL A 100 -7.97 -0.94 -8.63
N GLU A 101 -8.33 -1.40 -9.83
CA GLU A 101 -7.41 -1.48 -10.97
C GLU A 101 -6.88 -0.10 -11.33
N ARG A 102 -7.75 0.91 -11.37
CA ARG A 102 -7.34 2.29 -11.63
C ARG A 102 -6.38 2.82 -10.57
N ILE A 103 -6.64 2.52 -9.28
CA ILE A 103 -5.73 2.93 -8.20
C ILE A 103 -4.34 2.34 -8.42
N PHE A 104 -4.25 1.04 -8.56
CA PHE A 104 -2.97 0.37 -8.78
C PHE A 104 -2.29 0.87 -10.06
N SER A 105 -3.02 0.92 -11.18
CA SER A 105 -2.46 1.34 -12.48
C SER A 105 -2.01 2.81 -12.51
N SER A 106 -2.47 3.61 -11.55
CA SER A 106 -2.05 5.01 -11.43
C SER A 106 -0.75 5.19 -10.65
N ILE A 107 -0.30 4.19 -9.89
CA ILE A 107 0.90 4.28 -9.07
C ILE A 107 2.06 3.62 -9.81
N GLU A 108 3.10 4.41 -10.14
CA GLU A 108 4.32 3.92 -10.77
C GLU A 108 5.50 4.70 -10.23
N GLY A 109 6.24 4.09 -9.32
CA GLY A 109 7.38 4.68 -8.65
C GLY A 109 7.28 4.63 -7.13
N ASP A 110 7.85 5.63 -6.48
CA ASP A 110 7.90 5.70 -5.02
C ASP A 110 6.52 6.01 -4.42
N PHE A 111 6.23 5.35 -3.32
CA PHE A 111 5.17 5.73 -2.39
C PHE A 111 5.70 5.71 -0.96
N ALA A 112 5.12 6.52 -0.10
CA ALA A 112 5.48 6.56 1.31
C ALA A 112 4.28 6.98 2.16
N ILE A 113 4.22 6.44 3.36
CA ILE A 113 3.25 6.82 4.39
C ILE A 113 3.99 7.10 5.69
N GLY A 114 3.69 8.22 6.33
CA GLY A 114 4.32 8.65 7.57
C GLY A 114 3.30 8.94 8.66
N TRP A 115 3.67 8.65 9.89
CA TRP A 115 2.87 8.90 11.09
C TRP A 115 3.60 9.84 12.02
N ASN A 116 2.93 10.90 12.46
CA ASN A 116 3.47 11.84 13.45
C ASN A 116 3.25 11.35 14.89
N LYS A 117 2.23 10.52 15.11
CA LYS A 117 1.91 9.92 16.42
C LYS A 117 1.31 8.53 16.21
N LEU A 118 1.73 7.54 17.01
CA LEU A 118 1.18 6.17 16.93
C LEU A 118 -0.30 6.09 17.36
N THR A 119 -0.75 7.03 18.17
CA THR A 119 -2.11 7.07 18.71
C THR A 119 -3.06 7.96 17.92
N SER A 120 -2.54 8.73 16.96
CA SER A 120 -3.34 9.61 16.13
C SER A 120 -3.73 8.91 14.83
N LYS A 121 -4.85 9.32 14.28
CA LYS A 121 -5.26 8.95 12.93
C LYS A 121 -4.55 9.80 11.87
N ASP A 122 -3.64 10.68 12.30
CA ASP A 122 -2.95 11.62 11.43
C ASP A 122 -1.79 10.91 10.75
N PHE A 123 -1.92 10.73 9.46
CA PHE A 123 -0.86 10.22 8.60
C PHE A 123 -0.78 11.05 7.32
N LEU A 124 0.41 11.08 6.75
CA LEU A 124 0.67 11.69 5.44
C LEU A 124 1.07 10.59 4.48
N MET A 125 0.48 10.59 3.29
CA MET A 125 0.80 9.65 2.25
C MET A 125 1.19 10.40 0.97
N TYR A 126 2.27 9.95 0.36
CA TYR A 126 2.77 10.43 -0.92
C TYR A 126 2.92 9.26 -1.88
N ALA A 127 2.67 9.49 -3.14
CA ALA A 127 2.88 8.48 -4.18
C ALA A 127 3.21 9.13 -5.52
N ASP A 128 4.06 8.46 -6.30
CA ASP A 128 4.23 8.77 -7.71
C ASP A 128 3.01 8.27 -8.47
N VAL A 129 2.32 9.19 -9.11
CA VAL A 129 1.15 8.85 -9.92
C VAL A 129 1.38 9.22 -11.39
N THR A 130 1.02 8.32 -12.28
CA THR A 130 1.19 8.50 -13.73
C THR A 130 0.14 9.42 -14.33
N THR A 131 -1.03 9.53 -13.69
CA THR A 131 -2.15 10.31 -14.21
C THR A 131 -2.95 10.99 -13.09
N ALA A 132 -3.60 12.11 -13.42
CA ALA A 132 -4.56 12.77 -12.54
C ALA A 132 -5.84 11.92 -12.30
N ASP A 133 -6.02 10.81 -13.04
CA ASP A 133 -7.15 9.91 -12.87
C ASP A 133 -7.17 9.23 -11.49
N PHE A 134 -6.01 9.13 -10.84
CA PHE A 134 -5.93 8.72 -9.44
C PHE A 134 -6.85 9.55 -8.53
N LEU A 135 -6.94 10.86 -8.76
CA LEU A 135 -7.78 11.76 -7.97
C LEU A 135 -9.29 11.47 -8.13
N LYS A 136 -9.71 10.90 -9.25
CA LYS A 136 -11.11 10.48 -9.46
C LYS A 136 -11.55 9.42 -8.46
N THR A 137 -10.60 8.65 -7.92
CA THR A 137 -10.88 7.66 -6.88
C THR A 137 -11.50 8.29 -5.64
N PHE A 138 -11.10 9.52 -5.29
CA PHE A 138 -11.68 10.24 -4.16
C PHE A 138 -13.14 10.63 -4.42
N GLU A 139 -13.50 10.99 -5.65
CA GLU A 139 -14.89 11.24 -6.02
C GLU A 139 -15.73 9.96 -5.91
N ASP A 140 -15.20 8.81 -6.31
CA ASP A 140 -15.89 7.52 -6.21
C ASP A 140 -16.12 7.11 -4.74
N LEU A 141 -15.31 7.60 -3.81
CA LEU A 141 -15.49 7.35 -2.38
C LEU A 141 -16.63 8.16 -1.75
N ARG A 142 -17.08 9.27 -2.36
CA ARG A 142 -18.11 10.16 -1.78
C ARG A 142 -19.38 9.44 -1.36
N PRO A 143 -19.97 8.54 -2.17
CA PRO A 143 -21.17 7.82 -1.76
C PRO A 143 -20.97 6.96 -0.52
N LEU A 144 -19.77 6.33 -0.39
CA LEU A 144 -19.43 5.54 0.79
C LEU A 144 -19.26 6.44 2.02
N LEU A 145 -18.57 7.56 1.88
CA LEU A 145 -18.34 8.50 2.96
C LEU A 145 -19.66 9.12 3.47
N ALA A 146 -20.64 9.31 2.59
CA ALA A 146 -21.96 9.77 2.98
C ALA A 146 -22.67 8.81 3.95
N LEU A 147 -22.37 7.50 3.91
CA LEU A 147 -22.91 6.51 4.85
C LEU A 147 -22.41 6.69 6.28
N THR A 148 -21.33 7.45 6.47
CA THR A 148 -20.79 7.74 7.82
C THR A 148 -21.62 8.79 8.57
N GLY A 149 -22.68 9.32 7.97
CA GLY A 149 -23.51 10.35 8.59
C GLY A 149 -22.77 11.67 8.81
N GLY A 150 -21.74 11.96 8.02
CA GLY A 150 -20.94 13.19 8.12
C GLY A 150 -19.76 13.07 9.10
N GLN A 151 -19.48 11.88 9.64
CA GLN A 151 -18.30 11.67 10.47
C GLN A 151 -17.00 11.74 9.65
N ILE A 152 -17.08 11.44 8.37
CA ILE A 152 -15.96 11.57 7.43
C ILE A 152 -16.43 12.44 6.27
N VAL A 153 -15.74 13.55 6.06
CA VAL A 153 -16.04 14.52 5.00
C VAL A 153 -14.83 14.63 4.08
N LEU A 154 -15.07 14.53 2.79
CA LEU A 154 -14.06 14.73 1.75
C LEU A 154 -14.31 16.07 1.06
N ASP A 155 -13.41 17.01 1.29
CA ASP A 155 -13.43 18.34 0.68
C ASP A 155 -12.50 18.36 -0.53
N ASN A 156 -12.99 18.90 -1.65
CA ASN A 156 -12.16 19.23 -2.80
C ASN A 156 -11.71 20.68 -2.64
N VAL A 157 -10.43 20.86 -2.30
CA VAL A 157 -9.85 22.19 -2.06
C VAL A 157 -9.42 22.85 -3.37
N SER A 158 -8.92 22.04 -4.30
CA SER A 158 -8.51 22.48 -5.64
C SER A 158 -8.62 21.35 -6.66
N ALA A 159 -8.31 21.63 -7.92
CA ALA A 159 -8.32 20.62 -8.97
C ALA A 159 -7.45 19.38 -8.67
N ASN A 160 -6.42 19.57 -7.83
CA ASN A 160 -5.42 18.54 -7.52
C ASN A 160 -5.27 18.30 -6.01
N GLU A 161 -6.25 18.73 -5.20
CA GLU A 161 -6.15 18.63 -3.75
C GLU A 161 -7.48 18.24 -3.12
N TYR A 162 -7.43 17.16 -2.35
CA TYR A 162 -8.53 16.66 -1.54
C TYR A 162 -8.10 16.58 -0.08
N VAL A 163 -8.99 16.98 0.81
CA VAL A 163 -8.78 16.88 2.26
C VAL A 163 -9.88 16.01 2.84
N MET A 164 -9.49 14.99 3.57
CA MET A 164 -10.41 14.11 4.30
C MET A 164 -10.39 14.48 5.78
N ASN A 165 -11.52 14.96 6.26
CA ASN A 165 -11.72 15.34 7.66
C ASN A 165 -12.52 14.26 8.39
N THR A 166 -12.12 13.93 9.62
CA THR A 166 -12.85 13.02 10.53
C THR A 166 -13.32 13.82 11.75
N TYR A 167 -14.60 13.73 12.07
CA TYR A 167 -15.25 14.42 13.17
C TYR A 167 -15.71 13.44 14.27
#